data_f5180aaf03b864faca4f871b4878f51d
#
_entry.id   f5180aaf03b864faca4f871b4878f51d
#
_cell.length_a   1.000
_cell.length_b   1.000
_cell.length_c   1.000
_cell.angle_alpha   90.00
_cell.angle_beta   90.00
_cell.angle_gamma   90.00
#
_symmetry.space_group_name_H-M   'P 1'
#
loop_
_entity.id
_entity.type
_entity.pdbx_description
1 polymer ?
#
loop_
_entity_poly.entity_id
_entity_poly.type
_entity_poly.pdbx_seq_one_letter_code
_entity_poly.pdbx_strand_id
1 'polypeptide(L)'
;MSTGHNNSRGATKSQPGALQLEISGLEIPLAQDNHKRLRKPTDQPQTEPPLFTHRAIEMMATGAPVISATQAFLKTPEWHEYSPGHLYFQRQFGKGRYIEFFILNQQKHQPGFITSFAEPEILEQYGVHAARLHAIFATYAAQQQKPWKDSFTLLGSDLIKMLRLHRGNKLKKSQKLKAVTDLACILGTLGVKIQWQEGNLNLTIIERSPFWIVSVKEYYQNTIFGNPEELFEAAICVQAGPWTRNFLNKEGQRESKALYQYGFIDKAVFNLDPNRQKLAAALALYLIQNRRAHPSGKYSIRSLLSAVMSAQEIEAIGRDRRKRSRFVKQVYRLLESLTEIQFRIQFDPSFPEALRPSWASLPDENDVQIDPVATAPKNNRMPDGFFTDWLNCVITITVPTRIEAALKQLKHQRTRTAKQASDKRKSINVQKPNQTNTPPPEQSHFEPCTHSTNLTGAQLKQARQSKHWTQAHLASLIGKSTSWVKLVESERRRIKKDDQVALQKILNLQ
;
A
#
# COMPACT_ATOMS: atom_id res chain seq x y z
N MET A 1 71.36 7.39 33.57
CA MET A 1 71.61 6.19 34.44
C MET A 1 70.76 5.09 33.83
N SER A 2 71.35 4.32 32.97
CA SER A 2 72.00 3.01 33.26
C SER A 2 70.98 1.92 33.47
N THR A 3 70.85 1.06 32.64
CA THR A 3 71.39 -0.23 32.13
C THR A 3 70.23 -1.23 32.12
N GLY A 4 69.91 -2.04 31.18
CA GLY A 4 70.72 -2.88 30.36
C GLY A 4 70.32 -4.35 30.55
N HIS A 5 70.39 -5.13 29.49
CA HIS A 5 70.48 -6.61 29.35
C HIS A 5 69.18 -7.38 29.09
N ASN A 6 68.99 -7.88 27.88
CA ASN A 6 69.43 -9.18 27.26
C ASN A 6 69.01 -10.45 28.02
N ASN A 7 68.29 -11.32 27.30
CA ASN A 7 68.61 -12.68 26.83
C ASN A 7 67.41 -13.43 26.24
N SER A 8 67.33 -13.68 25.02
CA SER A 8 67.67 -14.84 24.15
C SER A 8 67.47 -16.25 24.75
N ARG A 9 66.66 -17.05 24.00
CA ARG A 9 66.67 -18.50 23.68
C ARG A 9 65.35 -18.87 23.11
N GLY A 10 65.12 -19.30 21.85
CA GLY A 10 65.88 -20.32 21.16
C GLY A 10 65.09 -21.62 21.22
N ALA A 11 64.24 -21.96 20.19
CA ALA A 11 63.83 -23.31 19.89
C ALA A 11 63.29 -23.35 18.44
N THR A 12 64.06 -23.76 17.56
CA THR A 12 64.13 -24.93 16.68
C THR A 12 62.96 -25.22 15.78
N LYS A 13 63.25 -25.04 14.49
CA LYS A 13 62.54 -25.49 13.30
C LYS A 13 62.31 -27.00 13.26
N SER A 14 61.20 -27.45 12.73
CA SER A 14 61.12 -28.68 11.97
C SER A 14 60.28 -28.45 10.73
N GLN A 15 60.91 -28.49 9.56
CA GLN A 15 60.32 -28.66 8.24
C GLN A 15 60.02 -30.16 8.02
N PRO A 16 59.00 -30.53 7.26
CA PRO A 16 59.03 -31.73 6.45
C PRO A 16 59.01 -31.40 4.96
N GLY A 17 59.98 -31.94 4.29
CA GLY A 17 60.21 -32.57 3.04
C GLY A 17 59.33 -32.16 1.85
N ALA A 18 59.98 -31.44 0.91
CA ALA A 18 59.52 -31.30 -0.46
C ALA A 18 59.80 -32.60 -1.22
N LEU A 19 58.74 -33.23 -1.74
CA LEU A 19 58.87 -34.23 -2.82
C LEU A 19 58.77 -33.47 -4.14
N GLN A 20 59.93 -33.31 -4.79
CA GLN A 20 59.98 -32.92 -6.20
C GLN A 20 59.56 -34.12 -7.04
N LEU A 21 58.50 -34.00 -7.81
CA LEU A 21 58.18 -34.82 -8.96
C LEU A 21 58.48 -33.98 -10.20
N GLU A 22 59.59 -34.32 -10.85
CA GLU A 22 59.87 -33.90 -12.22
C GLU A 22 58.86 -34.54 -13.15
N ILE A 23 58.07 -33.77 -13.86
CA ILE A 23 57.32 -34.17 -15.04
C ILE A 23 57.86 -33.34 -16.21
N SER A 24 58.72 -33.93 -16.97
CA SER A 24 59.22 -33.44 -18.25
C SER A 24 58.08 -33.46 -19.30
N GLY A 25 57.96 -32.39 -20.07
CA GLY A 25 57.44 -32.45 -21.43
C GLY A 25 55.91 -32.28 -21.57
N LEU A 26 55.44 -31.05 -21.57
CA LEU A 26 54.21 -30.65 -22.32
C LEU A 26 54.39 -29.20 -22.74
N GLU A 27 54.66 -28.99 -24.02
CA GLU A 27 54.60 -27.70 -24.69
C GLU A 27 53.16 -27.19 -24.61
N ILE A 28 52.97 -26.04 -23.93
CA ILE A 28 51.68 -25.35 -23.90
C ILE A 28 51.66 -24.42 -25.12
N PRO A 29 50.72 -24.61 -26.08
CA PRO A 29 50.53 -23.63 -27.14
C PRO A 29 50.00 -22.32 -26.55
N LEU A 30 50.66 -21.22 -26.83
CA LEU A 30 50.14 -19.85 -26.60
C LEU A 30 48.78 -19.72 -27.29
N ALA A 31 47.71 -19.84 -26.54
CA ALA A 31 46.36 -19.61 -27.02
C ALA A 31 46.12 -18.12 -27.16
N GLN A 32 45.86 -17.75 -28.40
CA GLN A 32 45.40 -16.43 -28.84
C GLN A 32 44.23 -15.92 -27.99
N ASP A 33 44.29 -14.63 -27.66
CA ASP A 33 43.28 -13.80 -27.07
C ASP A 33 41.92 -13.98 -27.79
N ASN A 34 41.11 -14.89 -27.32
CA ASN A 34 39.69 -14.92 -27.60
C ASN A 34 38.96 -14.33 -26.39
N HIS A 35 38.58 -13.08 -26.46
CA HIS A 35 37.54 -12.49 -25.65
C HIS A 35 36.24 -13.32 -25.75
N LYS A 36 36.20 -14.45 -25.04
CA LYS A 36 34.96 -15.21 -24.85
C LYS A 36 34.03 -14.35 -24.01
N ARG A 37 33.07 -13.76 -24.67
CA ARG A 37 31.85 -13.22 -24.00
C ARG A 37 31.40 -14.27 -23.00
N LEU A 38 31.52 -13.95 -21.69
CA LEU A 38 31.03 -14.77 -20.60
C LEU A 38 29.61 -15.23 -20.94
N ARG A 39 29.41 -16.52 -21.11
CA ARG A 39 28.07 -17.11 -21.27
C ARG A 39 27.29 -16.74 -20.03
N LYS A 40 26.14 -16.04 -20.22
CA LYS A 40 25.18 -15.80 -19.15
C LYS A 40 24.85 -17.16 -18.51
N PRO A 41 24.78 -17.25 -17.17
CA PRO A 41 24.36 -18.49 -16.52
C PRO A 41 23.03 -18.94 -17.11
N THR A 42 22.96 -20.22 -17.50
CA THR A 42 21.77 -20.83 -18.15
C THR A 42 20.54 -20.90 -17.22
N ASP A 43 20.71 -20.51 -15.98
CA ASP A 43 19.72 -20.63 -14.90
C ASP A 43 19.24 -19.24 -14.42
N GLN A 44 18.98 -18.32 -15.36
CA GLN A 44 18.35 -17.05 -14.97
C GLN A 44 16.88 -17.30 -14.66
N PRO A 45 16.41 -16.96 -13.44
CA PRO A 45 15.01 -17.08 -13.09
C PRO A 45 14.18 -16.23 -14.04
N GLN A 46 12.99 -16.72 -14.39
CA GLN A 46 12.02 -15.94 -15.13
C GLN A 46 11.67 -14.71 -14.30
N THR A 47 11.98 -13.52 -14.80
CA THR A 47 11.81 -12.25 -14.09
C THR A 47 10.72 -11.42 -14.75
N GLU A 48 10.00 -10.68 -13.92
CA GLU A 48 9.00 -9.73 -14.42
C GLU A 48 9.66 -8.55 -15.13
N PRO A 49 9.03 -8.04 -16.21
CA PRO A 49 9.53 -6.85 -16.89
C PRO A 49 9.50 -5.63 -15.94
N PRO A 50 10.46 -4.69 -16.08
CA PRO A 50 10.45 -3.47 -15.27
C PRO A 50 9.17 -2.67 -15.46
N LEU A 51 8.64 -2.12 -14.34
CA LEU A 51 7.48 -1.21 -14.38
C LEU A 51 7.76 0.02 -15.25
N PHE A 52 6.69 0.58 -15.81
CA PHE A 52 6.73 1.82 -16.60
C PHE A 52 7.55 1.73 -17.90
N THR A 53 7.75 0.53 -18.42
CA THR A 53 8.46 0.33 -19.71
C THR A 53 7.61 0.86 -20.88
N HIS A 54 6.31 0.55 -20.88
CA HIS A 54 5.39 0.91 -21.96
C HIS A 54 4.33 1.93 -21.54
N ARG A 55 4.14 2.17 -20.25
CA ARG A 55 3.12 3.07 -19.70
C ARG A 55 3.72 3.98 -18.64
N ALA A 56 3.18 5.20 -18.57
CA ALA A 56 3.58 6.15 -17.53
C ALA A 56 2.89 5.89 -16.19
N ILE A 57 1.77 5.17 -16.20
CA ILE A 57 0.99 4.80 -15.02
C ILE A 57 0.78 3.29 -14.98
N GLU A 58 0.83 2.72 -13.78
CA GLU A 58 0.57 1.30 -13.52
C GLU A 58 -0.51 1.13 -12.46
N MET A 59 -1.21 -0.01 -12.50
CA MET A 59 -2.16 -0.38 -11.47
C MET A 59 -1.42 -0.80 -10.21
N MET A 60 -1.83 -0.28 -9.05
CA MET A 60 -1.22 -0.55 -7.76
C MET A 60 -2.29 -0.88 -6.71
N ALA A 61 -2.01 -1.80 -5.82
CA ALA A 61 -2.85 -2.03 -4.64
C ALA A 61 -2.86 -0.78 -3.75
N THR A 62 -4.05 -0.32 -3.32
CA THR A 62 -4.24 0.92 -2.53
C THR A 62 -5.18 0.72 -1.34
N GLY A 63 -5.36 -0.49 -0.88
CA GLY A 63 -6.20 -0.79 0.29
C GLY A 63 -5.64 -0.23 1.60
N ALA A 64 -6.48 -0.23 2.63
CA ALA A 64 -6.08 0.20 3.97
C ALA A 64 -4.79 -0.46 4.48
N PRO A 65 -4.53 -1.78 4.24
CA PRO A 65 -3.27 -2.40 4.63
C PRO A 65 -2.05 -1.78 3.92
N VAL A 66 -2.15 -1.49 2.62
CA VAL A 66 -1.04 -0.92 1.82
C VAL A 66 -0.70 0.50 2.28
N ILE A 67 -1.71 1.34 2.47
CA ILE A 67 -1.53 2.73 2.94
C ILE A 67 -0.94 2.73 4.35
N SER A 68 -1.43 1.84 5.22
CA SER A 68 -0.93 1.73 6.59
C SER A 68 0.52 1.24 6.64
N ALA A 69 0.91 0.28 5.79
CA ALA A 69 2.29 -0.17 5.68
C ALA A 69 3.22 0.96 5.21
N THR A 70 2.78 1.75 4.20
CA THR A 70 3.53 2.95 3.78
C THR A 70 3.77 3.89 4.97
N GLN A 71 2.75 4.13 5.80
CA GLN A 71 2.88 4.99 6.97
C GLN A 71 3.75 4.38 8.07
N ALA A 72 3.70 3.06 8.28
CA ALA A 72 4.58 2.37 9.22
C ALA A 72 6.06 2.58 8.87
N PHE A 73 6.42 2.60 7.58
CA PHE A 73 7.78 2.91 7.15
C PHE A 73 8.14 4.40 7.30
N LEU A 74 7.18 5.31 7.11
CA LEU A 74 7.44 6.75 7.11
C LEU A 74 7.47 7.37 8.50
N LYS A 75 6.76 6.78 9.47
CA LYS A 75 6.51 7.33 10.79
C LYS A 75 7.21 6.53 11.89
N THR A 76 8.50 6.44 11.80
CA THR A 76 9.34 5.70 12.76
C THR A 76 9.04 6.06 14.23
N PRO A 77 8.86 7.33 14.62
CA PRO A 77 8.55 7.67 16.01
C PRO A 77 7.18 7.19 16.53
N GLU A 78 6.30 6.70 15.67
CA GLU A 78 5.00 6.12 16.06
C GLU A 78 5.04 4.60 16.26
N TRP A 79 6.22 3.98 16.15
CA TRP A 79 6.42 2.62 16.57
C TRP A 79 6.56 2.56 18.09
N HIS A 80 5.82 1.66 18.70
CA HIS A 80 5.78 1.46 20.13
C HIS A 80 6.36 0.09 20.48
N GLU A 81 6.97 -0.01 21.65
CA GLU A 81 7.46 -1.27 22.18
C GLU A 81 6.37 -1.91 23.05
N TYR A 82 5.97 -3.14 22.72
CA TYR A 82 5.02 -3.94 23.51
C TYR A 82 5.73 -4.71 24.63
N SER A 83 6.90 -5.25 24.34
CA SER A 83 7.82 -5.89 25.27
C SER A 83 9.24 -5.76 24.72
N PRO A 84 10.32 -5.94 25.51
CA PRO A 84 11.67 -5.75 25.03
C PRO A 84 11.95 -6.42 23.68
N GLY A 85 12.28 -5.62 22.68
CA GLY A 85 12.54 -6.07 21.31
C GLY A 85 11.29 -6.37 20.44
N HIS A 86 10.07 -6.10 20.91
CA HIS A 86 8.84 -6.30 20.14
C HIS A 86 8.19 -4.97 19.79
N LEU A 87 8.56 -4.44 18.64
CA LEU A 87 8.01 -3.19 18.11
C LEU A 87 6.70 -3.44 17.35
N TYR A 88 5.74 -2.53 17.53
CA TYR A 88 4.51 -2.51 16.76
C TYR A 88 4.12 -1.08 16.35
N PHE A 89 3.44 -0.99 15.20
CA PHE A 89 2.81 0.23 14.70
C PHE A 89 1.33 -0.04 14.44
N GLN A 90 0.43 0.74 15.03
CA GLN A 90 -1.00 0.50 14.91
C GLN A 90 -1.73 1.67 14.27
N ARG A 91 -2.68 1.34 13.40
CA ARG A 91 -3.61 2.30 12.80
C ARG A 91 -5.06 1.92 13.07
N GLN A 92 -5.80 2.85 13.64
CA GLN A 92 -7.22 2.72 13.95
C GLN A 92 -8.08 3.27 12.79
N PHE A 93 -9.19 2.58 12.48
CA PHE A 93 -10.17 2.96 11.45
C PHE A 93 -11.59 3.10 12.01
N GLY A 94 -11.72 3.27 13.31
CA GLY A 94 -12.98 3.35 14.04
C GLY A 94 -13.73 2.01 14.18
N LYS A 95 -14.69 1.93 15.10
CA LYS A 95 -15.58 0.77 15.34
C LYS A 95 -14.85 -0.58 15.44
N GLY A 96 -13.75 -0.66 16.17
CA GLY A 96 -12.98 -1.88 16.37
C GLY A 96 -12.18 -2.36 15.16
N ARG A 97 -12.07 -1.57 14.09
CA ARG A 97 -11.22 -1.86 12.94
C ARG A 97 -9.83 -1.28 13.17
N TYR A 98 -8.81 -2.11 13.05
CA TYR A 98 -7.41 -1.67 13.12
C TYR A 98 -6.50 -2.57 12.29
N ILE A 99 -5.37 -2.00 11.96
CA ILE A 99 -4.25 -2.70 11.31
C ILE A 99 -3.02 -2.42 12.16
N GLU A 100 -2.36 -3.47 12.58
CA GLU A 100 -1.17 -3.45 13.42
C GLU A 100 -0.04 -4.13 12.66
N PHE A 101 1.09 -3.48 12.57
CA PHE A 101 2.32 -4.04 12.03
C PHE A 101 3.26 -4.37 13.18
N PHE A 102 4.05 -5.41 13.00
CA PHE A 102 5.07 -5.87 13.96
C PHE A 102 6.24 -6.46 13.20
N ILE A 103 7.37 -6.54 13.85
CA ILE A 103 8.56 -7.14 13.26
C ILE A 103 8.54 -8.65 13.55
N LEU A 104 8.63 -9.44 12.48
CA LEU A 104 8.77 -10.90 12.57
C LEU A 104 10.19 -11.22 13.01
N ASN A 105 10.36 -11.87 14.16
CA ASN A 105 11.63 -12.45 14.56
C ASN A 105 11.97 -13.60 13.62
N GLN A 106 12.79 -13.36 12.61
CA GLN A 106 13.40 -14.42 11.84
C GLN A 106 14.47 -15.09 12.71
N GLN A 107 14.36 -16.40 12.80
CA GLN A 107 15.18 -17.23 13.67
C GLN A 107 16.67 -16.88 13.59
N LYS A 108 17.35 -16.88 14.75
CA LYS A 108 18.77 -16.56 15.00
C LYS A 108 19.82 -17.40 14.20
N HIS A 109 19.43 -18.19 13.20
CA HIS A 109 20.27 -19.24 12.63
C HIS A 109 20.55 -19.17 11.13
N GLN A 110 20.24 -18.06 10.42
CA GLN A 110 20.72 -17.90 9.04
C GLN A 110 21.91 -16.93 9.00
N PRO A 111 23.10 -17.39 8.62
CA PRO A 111 24.26 -16.53 8.43
C PRO A 111 23.98 -15.53 7.29
N GLY A 112 24.08 -14.24 7.59
CA GLY A 112 23.90 -13.15 6.63
C GLY A 112 22.62 -12.33 6.77
N PHE A 113 21.64 -12.72 7.59
CA PHE A 113 20.52 -11.86 7.93
C PHE A 113 20.92 -10.88 9.05
N ILE A 114 20.67 -9.60 8.80
CA ILE A 114 20.91 -8.54 9.77
C ILE A 114 20.01 -8.81 10.97
N THR A 115 20.60 -9.25 12.07
CA THR A 115 19.90 -9.60 13.33
C THR A 115 19.38 -8.38 14.10
N SER A 116 19.64 -7.16 13.61
CA SER A 116 19.34 -5.89 14.27
C SER A 116 18.22 -5.07 13.61
N PHE A 117 17.37 -5.66 12.74
CA PHE A 117 16.24 -4.94 12.13
C PHE A 117 15.12 -4.54 13.11
N ALA A 118 15.25 -4.91 14.39
CA ALA A 118 14.35 -4.45 15.43
C ALA A 118 14.65 -3.02 15.92
N GLU A 119 15.70 -2.37 15.39
CA GLU A 119 16.08 -1.04 15.83
C GLU A 119 15.34 0.05 15.05
N PRO A 120 14.69 1.01 15.73
CA PRO A 120 14.02 2.15 15.11
C PRO A 120 14.91 2.92 14.12
N GLU A 121 16.22 2.94 14.38
CA GLU A 121 17.24 3.62 13.55
C GLU A 121 17.29 3.11 12.12
N ILE A 122 17.04 1.83 11.88
CA ILE A 122 17.02 1.24 10.55
C ILE A 122 15.78 1.68 9.78
N LEU A 123 14.62 1.69 10.44
CA LEU A 123 13.39 2.23 9.84
C LEU A 123 13.55 3.72 9.53
N GLU A 124 14.24 4.47 10.36
CA GLU A 124 14.51 5.89 10.13
C GLU A 124 15.43 6.10 8.92
N GLN A 125 16.48 5.30 8.80
CA GLN A 125 17.42 5.38 7.69
C GLN A 125 16.79 5.04 6.35
N TYR A 126 15.95 3.99 6.29
CA TYR A 126 15.41 3.44 5.05
C TYR A 126 13.96 3.83 4.77
N GLY A 127 13.28 4.53 5.66
CA GLY A 127 11.82 4.74 5.64
C GLY A 127 11.21 5.09 4.27
N VAL A 128 11.69 6.15 3.60
CA VAL A 128 11.17 6.55 2.27
C VAL A 128 11.56 5.54 1.19
N HIS A 129 12.77 4.97 1.25
CA HIS A 129 13.20 3.95 0.30
C HIS A 129 12.38 2.67 0.46
N ALA A 130 12.14 2.23 1.71
CA ALA A 130 11.28 1.10 2.01
C ALA A 130 9.83 1.35 1.53
N ALA A 131 9.27 2.53 1.79
CA ALA A 131 7.94 2.91 1.31
C ALA A 131 7.84 2.90 -0.23
N ARG A 132 8.89 3.32 -0.94
CA ARG A 132 8.96 3.27 -2.42
C ARG A 132 9.06 1.84 -2.94
N LEU A 133 9.90 0.99 -2.34
CA LEU A 133 9.99 -0.41 -2.71
C LEU A 133 8.69 -1.15 -2.40
N HIS A 134 8.06 -0.85 -1.27
CA HIS A 134 6.73 -1.35 -0.94
C HIS A 134 5.68 -0.96 -2.01
N ALA A 135 5.70 0.28 -2.51
CA ALA A 135 4.80 0.70 -3.59
C ALA A 135 5.07 -0.05 -4.91
N ILE A 136 6.34 -0.37 -5.22
CA ILE A 136 6.72 -1.22 -6.35
C ILE A 136 6.15 -2.64 -6.16
N PHE A 137 6.33 -3.26 -5.00
CA PHE A 137 5.77 -4.58 -4.70
C PHE A 137 4.24 -4.58 -4.79
N ALA A 138 3.58 -3.54 -4.26
CA ALA A 138 2.13 -3.38 -4.34
C ALA A 138 1.63 -3.22 -5.80
N THR A 139 2.47 -2.70 -6.69
CA THR A 139 2.17 -2.57 -8.12
C THR A 139 2.24 -3.92 -8.81
N TYR A 140 3.30 -4.70 -8.60
CA TYR A 140 3.39 -6.05 -9.16
C TYR A 140 2.31 -6.98 -8.60
N ALA A 141 2.06 -6.94 -7.29
CA ALA A 141 1.00 -7.72 -6.66
C ALA A 141 -0.40 -7.42 -7.25
N ALA A 142 -0.67 -6.18 -7.64
CA ALA A 142 -1.93 -5.80 -8.26
C ALA A 142 -2.11 -6.37 -9.68
N GLN A 143 -1.02 -6.78 -10.34
CA GLN A 143 -1.03 -7.39 -11.68
C GLN A 143 -1.25 -8.90 -11.62
N GLN A 144 -1.00 -9.54 -10.46
CA GLN A 144 -1.19 -10.97 -10.26
C GLN A 144 -2.68 -11.35 -10.18
N GLN A 145 -3.03 -12.56 -10.64
CA GLN A 145 -4.42 -13.04 -10.54
C GLN A 145 -4.80 -13.40 -9.11
N LYS A 146 -3.91 -14.08 -8.41
CA LYS A 146 -4.06 -14.52 -7.02
C LYS A 146 -2.84 -14.10 -6.19
N PRO A 147 -2.70 -12.81 -5.84
CA PRO A 147 -1.50 -12.27 -5.19
C PRO A 147 -1.06 -13.04 -3.93
N TRP A 148 -2.00 -13.69 -3.23
CA TRP A 148 -1.72 -14.54 -2.06
C TRP A 148 -1.16 -15.93 -2.39
N LYS A 149 -1.01 -16.26 -3.69
CA LYS A 149 -0.45 -17.53 -4.18
C LYS A 149 0.66 -17.30 -5.20
N ASP A 150 0.47 -16.32 -6.06
CA ASP A 150 1.35 -16.03 -7.16
C ASP A 150 2.54 -15.20 -6.64
N SER A 151 3.75 -15.59 -7.01
CA SER A 151 4.98 -14.85 -6.75
C SER A 151 5.48 -14.19 -8.02
N PHE A 152 6.27 -13.15 -7.86
CA PHE A 152 6.95 -12.45 -8.95
C PHE A 152 8.42 -12.24 -8.57
N THR A 153 9.31 -12.27 -9.56
CA THR A 153 10.75 -12.12 -9.35
C THR A 153 11.26 -10.86 -10.03
N LEU A 154 12.01 -10.06 -9.30
CA LEU A 154 12.55 -8.76 -9.74
C LEU A 154 14.08 -8.81 -9.72
N LEU A 155 14.71 -8.18 -10.72
CA LEU A 155 16.17 -8.02 -10.72
C LEU A 155 16.58 -6.82 -9.86
N GLY A 156 17.63 -6.98 -9.06
CA GLY A 156 18.20 -5.92 -8.25
C GLY A 156 18.64 -4.72 -9.09
N SER A 157 19.23 -4.97 -10.26
CA SER A 157 19.64 -3.92 -11.21
C SER A 157 18.45 -3.09 -11.72
N ASP A 158 17.27 -3.67 -11.91
CA ASP A 158 16.07 -2.93 -12.32
C ASP A 158 15.47 -2.16 -11.17
N LEU A 159 15.49 -2.72 -9.97
CA LEU A 159 15.09 -2.01 -8.75
C LEU A 159 15.99 -0.79 -8.46
N ILE A 160 17.30 -0.90 -8.68
CA ILE A 160 18.23 0.26 -8.58
C ILE A 160 17.78 1.39 -9.52
N LYS A 161 17.38 1.05 -10.76
CA LYS A 161 16.89 2.05 -11.74
C LYS A 161 15.54 2.65 -11.31
N MET A 162 14.58 1.82 -10.91
CA MET A 162 13.24 2.24 -10.48
C MET A 162 13.28 3.11 -9.21
N LEU A 163 14.11 2.74 -8.23
CA LEU A 163 14.30 3.49 -6.99
C LEU A 163 15.22 4.70 -7.18
N ARG A 164 15.85 4.85 -8.35
CA ARG A 164 16.83 5.90 -8.68
C ARG A 164 18.04 5.95 -7.75
N LEU A 165 18.48 4.82 -7.25
CA LEU A 165 19.68 4.70 -6.42
C LEU A 165 20.98 4.97 -7.22
N HIS A 166 20.90 5.11 -8.55
CA HIS A 166 22.02 5.41 -9.42
C HIS A 166 22.39 6.92 -9.43
N ARG A 167 21.50 7.82 -8.98
CA ARG A 167 21.72 9.27 -9.01
C ARG A 167 22.40 9.79 -7.74
N GLY A 168 23.42 10.60 -7.92
CA GLY A 168 24.04 11.34 -6.81
C GLY A 168 24.84 10.50 -5.80
N ASN A 169 24.97 9.20 -6.00
CA ASN A 169 25.64 8.32 -5.07
C ASN A 169 26.89 7.70 -5.71
N LYS A 170 28.06 7.87 -5.09
CA LYS A 170 29.35 7.32 -5.54
C LYS A 170 29.49 5.80 -5.29
N LEU A 171 28.43 5.15 -4.78
CA LEU A 171 28.43 3.73 -4.47
C LEU A 171 28.64 2.88 -5.72
N LYS A 172 29.44 1.83 -5.61
CA LYS A 172 29.63 0.78 -6.63
C LYS A 172 28.30 0.06 -6.88
N LYS A 173 28.20 -0.64 -8.03
CA LYS A 173 26.98 -1.43 -8.37
C LYS A 173 26.67 -2.49 -7.30
N SER A 174 27.66 -3.20 -6.81
CA SER A 174 27.54 -4.21 -5.75
C SER A 174 26.95 -3.63 -4.46
N GLN A 175 27.41 -2.47 -4.03
CA GLN A 175 26.89 -1.78 -2.85
C GLN A 175 25.42 -1.36 -3.03
N LYS A 176 25.04 -0.92 -4.25
CA LYS A 176 23.63 -0.58 -4.56
C LYS A 176 22.75 -1.82 -4.59
N LEU A 177 23.24 -2.93 -5.12
CA LEU A 177 22.56 -4.22 -5.09
C LEU A 177 22.35 -4.67 -3.64
N LYS A 178 23.39 -4.60 -2.81
CA LYS A 178 23.28 -4.90 -1.38
C LYS A 178 22.22 -4.04 -0.69
N ALA A 179 22.23 -2.74 -0.91
CA ALA A 179 21.21 -1.84 -0.36
C ALA A 179 19.77 -2.20 -0.79
N VAL A 180 19.58 -2.65 -2.03
CA VAL A 180 18.27 -3.10 -2.52
C VAL A 180 17.86 -4.44 -1.90
N THR A 181 18.79 -5.39 -1.74
CA THR A 181 18.51 -6.67 -1.07
C THR A 181 18.18 -6.47 0.40
N ASP A 182 18.90 -5.59 1.09
CA ASP A 182 18.64 -5.24 2.48
C ASP A 182 17.24 -4.61 2.63
N LEU A 183 16.86 -3.66 1.75
CA LEU A 183 15.51 -3.09 1.71
C LEU A 183 14.43 -4.15 1.50
N ALA A 184 14.65 -5.10 0.58
CA ALA A 184 13.71 -6.18 0.32
C ALA A 184 13.56 -7.10 1.55
N CYS A 185 14.67 -7.42 2.21
CA CYS A 185 14.66 -8.18 3.46
C CYS A 185 13.87 -7.44 4.56
N ILE A 186 14.07 -6.12 4.72
CA ILE A 186 13.30 -5.30 5.67
C ILE A 186 11.78 -5.42 5.40
N LEU A 187 11.37 -5.33 4.13
CA LEU A 187 9.95 -5.53 3.79
C LEU A 187 9.46 -6.94 4.15
N GLY A 188 10.32 -7.95 3.99
CA GLY A 188 10.03 -9.34 4.34
C GLY A 188 9.89 -9.60 5.84
N THR A 189 10.49 -8.76 6.70
CA THR A 189 10.33 -8.89 8.17
C THR A 189 9.05 -8.27 8.70
N LEU A 190 8.29 -7.54 7.89
CA LEU A 190 7.07 -6.90 8.33
C LEU A 190 5.93 -7.92 8.44
N GLY A 191 5.45 -8.14 9.67
CA GLY A 191 4.23 -8.87 9.96
C GLY A 191 3.04 -7.91 10.07
N VAL A 192 1.84 -8.41 9.79
CA VAL A 192 0.60 -7.65 9.90
C VAL A 192 -0.45 -8.43 10.68
N LYS A 193 -1.16 -7.74 11.57
CA LYS A 193 -2.39 -8.20 12.21
C LYS A 193 -3.51 -7.26 11.79
N ILE A 194 -4.54 -7.81 11.17
CA ILE A 194 -5.68 -7.07 10.66
C ILE A 194 -6.91 -7.51 11.42
N GLN A 195 -7.60 -6.54 12.04
CA GLN A 195 -8.96 -6.71 12.51
C GLN A 195 -9.84 -5.77 11.70
N TRP A 196 -10.70 -6.35 10.86
CA TRP A 196 -11.50 -5.59 9.92
C TRP A 196 -12.92 -6.10 9.85
N GLN A 197 -13.87 -5.18 9.90
CA GLN A 197 -15.27 -5.45 9.71
C GLN A 197 -15.83 -4.54 8.63
N GLU A 198 -16.44 -5.11 7.62
CA GLU A 198 -17.07 -4.38 6.52
C GLU A 198 -18.58 -4.65 6.56
N GLY A 199 -19.38 -3.63 6.90
CA GLY A 199 -20.81 -3.78 7.18
C GLY A 199 -21.65 -4.33 6.03
N ASN A 200 -21.23 -4.08 4.78
CA ASN A 200 -21.94 -4.59 3.60
C ASN A 200 -21.53 -6.01 3.20
N LEU A 201 -20.43 -6.51 3.70
CA LEU A 201 -19.89 -7.83 3.35
C LEU A 201 -20.13 -8.87 4.45
N ASN A 202 -20.65 -8.48 5.61
CA ASN A 202 -20.76 -9.32 6.81
C ASN A 202 -19.44 -10.08 7.10
N LEU A 203 -18.31 -9.43 6.84
CA LEU A 203 -16.99 -9.99 6.91
C LEU A 203 -16.28 -9.45 8.15
N THR A 204 -15.94 -10.35 9.06
CA THR A 204 -15.01 -10.09 10.15
C THR A 204 -13.72 -10.84 9.86
N ILE A 205 -12.63 -10.11 9.76
CA ILE A 205 -11.30 -10.65 9.51
C ILE A 205 -10.47 -10.40 10.76
N ILE A 206 -9.88 -11.48 11.30
CA ILE A 206 -8.80 -11.41 12.28
C ILE A 206 -7.69 -12.27 11.69
N GLU A 207 -6.66 -11.62 11.17
CA GLU A 207 -5.55 -12.30 10.49
C GLU A 207 -4.22 -11.79 11.04
N ARG A 208 -3.28 -12.69 11.25
CA ARG A 208 -1.88 -12.39 11.58
C ARG A 208 -1.01 -13.15 10.57
N SER A 209 -0.24 -12.43 9.76
CA SER A 209 0.54 -13.03 8.68
C SER A 209 1.74 -12.15 8.31
N PRO A 210 2.73 -12.66 7.57
CA PRO A 210 3.69 -11.82 6.86
C PRO A 210 2.96 -10.85 5.93
N PHE A 211 3.45 -9.60 5.86
CA PHE A 211 2.92 -8.62 4.90
C PHE A 211 3.43 -8.90 3.50
N TRP A 212 4.73 -9.14 3.36
CA TRP A 212 5.39 -9.66 2.17
C TRP A 212 6.18 -10.91 2.52
N ILE A 213 6.20 -11.89 1.64
CA ILE A 213 7.05 -13.07 1.70
C ILE A 213 8.16 -12.82 0.69
N VAL A 214 9.39 -12.65 1.16
CA VAL A 214 10.53 -12.26 0.34
C VAL A 214 11.63 -13.29 0.46
N SER A 215 12.19 -13.69 -0.69
CA SER A 215 13.44 -14.45 -0.76
C SER A 215 14.39 -13.80 -1.75
N VAL A 216 15.68 -13.85 -1.45
CA VAL A 216 16.73 -13.20 -2.24
C VAL A 216 17.74 -14.26 -2.69
N LYS A 217 18.05 -14.25 -3.98
CA LYS A 217 19.14 -15.04 -4.57
C LYS A 217 20.19 -14.07 -5.08
N GLU A 218 21.38 -14.13 -4.52
CA GLU A 218 22.52 -13.28 -4.86
C GLU A 218 23.45 -13.99 -5.82
N TYR A 219 23.93 -13.28 -6.84
CA TYR A 219 24.85 -13.79 -7.84
C TYR A 219 26.18 -13.05 -7.73
N TYR A 220 27.23 -13.81 -7.45
CA TYR A 220 28.58 -13.30 -7.28
C TYR A 220 29.44 -13.62 -8.48
N GLN A 221 30.32 -12.70 -8.84
CA GLN A 221 31.42 -12.97 -9.71
C GLN A 221 32.48 -13.71 -8.90
N ASN A 222 32.94 -14.86 -9.40
CA ASN A 222 33.96 -15.64 -8.73
C ASN A 222 35.36 -15.17 -9.17
N THR A 223 36.32 -15.23 -8.24
CA THR A 223 37.73 -15.14 -8.54
C THR A 223 38.18 -16.35 -9.38
N ILE A 224 39.39 -16.26 -9.93
CA ILE A 224 40.02 -17.40 -10.65
C ILE A 224 40.09 -18.68 -9.77
N PHE A 225 40.12 -18.49 -8.44
CA PHE A 225 40.11 -19.57 -7.45
C PHE A 225 38.71 -20.04 -7.00
N GLY A 226 37.65 -19.54 -7.63
CA GLY A 226 36.26 -19.95 -7.33
C GLY A 226 35.63 -19.28 -6.10
N ASN A 227 36.34 -18.38 -5.41
CA ASN A 227 35.77 -17.65 -4.28
C ASN A 227 34.86 -16.51 -4.76
N PRO A 228 33.72 -16.21 -4.07
CA PRO A 228 32.87 -15.10 -4.41
C PRO A 228 33.60 -13.76 -4.15
N GLU A 229 33.74 -12.93 -5.18
CA GLU A 229 34.47 -11.68 -5.10
C GLU A 229 33.55 -10.45 -5.03
N GLU A 230 32.64 -10.35 -5.98
CA GLU A 230 31.77 -9.17 -6.06
C GLU A 230 30.33 -9.56 -6.44
N LEU A 231 29.37 -8.98 -5.73
CA LEU A 231 27.95 -9.12 -6.05
C LEU A 231 27.65 -8.40 -7.37
N PHE A 232 27.29 -9.11 -8.43
CA PHE A 232 27.02 -8.54 -9.73
C PHE A 232 25.54 -8.44 -10.07
N GLU A 233 24.67 -9.29 -9.48
CA GLU A 233 23.22 -9.24 -9.63
C GLU A 233 22.53 -9.90 -8.44
N ALA A 234 21.24 -9.55 -8.22
CA ALA A 234 20.37 -10.20 -7.25
C ALA A 234 18.98 -10.42 -7.85
N ALA A 235 18.39 -11.58 -7.59
CA ALA A 235 17.00 -11.87 -7.90
C ALA A 235 16.17 -11.87 -6.61
N ILE A 236 15.15 -11.05 -6.56
CA ILE A 236 14.27 -10.85 -5.41
C ILE A 236 12.92 -11.44 -5.76
N CYS A 237 12.59 -12.60 -5.20
CA CYS A 237 11.30 -13.25 -5.35
C CYS A 237 10.36 -12.77 -4.24
N VAL A 238 9.19 -12.29 -4.62
CA VAL A 238 8.22 -11.68 -3.73
C VAL A 238 6.85 -12.31 -3.94
N GLN A 239 6.18 -12.64 -2.85
CA GLN A 239 4.77 -13.00 -2.81
C GLN A 239 4.06 -12.08 -1.81
N ALA A 240 2.88 -11.60 -2.17
CA ALA A 240 2.09 -10.83 -1.21
C ALA A 240 1.50 -11.77 -0.14
N GLY A 241 1.45 -11.28 1.10
CA GLY A 241 0.90 -12.04 2.21
C GLY A 241 -0.59 -12.39 2.05
N PRO A 242 -1.12 -13.30 2.88
CA PRO A 242 -2.51 -13.75 2.85
C PRO A 242 -3.56 -12.64 2.96
N TRP A 243 -3.21 -11.48 3.55
CA TRP A 243 -4.06 -10.29 3.63
C TRP A 243 -4.66 -9.88 2.27
N THR A 244 -3.97 -10.17 1.16
CA THR A 244 -4.44 -9.86 -0.20
C THR A 244 -5.66 -10.67 -0.60
N ARG A 245 -5.88 -11.85 -0.01
CA ARG A 245 -7.11 -12.65 -0.22
C ARG A 245 -8.37 -11.85 0.15
N ASN A 246 -8.25 -10.97 1.15
CA ASN A 246 -9.36 -10.20 1.68
C ASN A 246 -9.43 -8.78 1.10
N PHE A 247 -8.30 -8.18 0.71
CA PHE A 247 -8.22 -6.76 0.29
C PHE A 247 -7.89 -6.55 -1.19
N LEU A 248 -7.35 -7.57 -1.88
CA LEU A 248 -6.96 -7.48 -3.30
C LEU A 248 -7.47 -8.71 -4.08
N ASN A 249 -8.71 -9.08 -3.87
CA ASN A 249 -9.33 -10.26 -4.47
C ASN A 249 -10.50 -9.88 -5.38
N LYS A 250 -10.25 -9.93 -6.70
CA LYS A 250 -11.22 -9.55 -7.73
C LYS A 250 -12.41 -10.53 -7.80
N GLU A 251 -12.15 -11.84 -7.66
CA GLU A 251 -13.17 -12.88 -7.68
C GLU A 251 -14.04 -12.79 -6.43
N GLY A 252 -13.42 -12.74 -5.25
CA GLY A 252 -14.12 -12.58 -3.99
C GLY A 252 -14.95 -11.30 -3.90
N GLN A 253 -14.53 -10.21 -4.56
CA GLN A 253 -15.33 -9.00 -4.66
C GLN A 253 -16.63 -9.22 -5.44
N ARG A 254 -16.60 -9.99 -6.54
CA ARG A 254 -17.79 -10.29 -7.34
C ARG A 254 -18.82 -11.11 -6.54
N GLU A 255 -18.32 -11.95 -5.63
CA GLU A 255 -19.12 -12.76 -4.73
C GLU A 255 -19.48 -12.05 -3.42
N SER A 256 -19.10 -10.79 -3.24
CA SER A 256 -19.27 -10.02 -2.01
C SER A 256 -18.61 -10.66 -0.77
N LYS A 257 -17.54 -11.42 -0.98
CA LYS A 257 -16.76 -12.09 0.08
C LYS A 257 -15.42 -11.42 0.39
N ALA A 258 -14.95 -10.51 -0.46
CA ALA A 258 -13.70 -9.82 -0.29
C ALA A 258 -13.74 -8.42 -0.90
N LEU A 259 -12.70 -7.63 -0.62
CA LEU A 259 -12.47 -6.33 -1.20
C LEU A 259 -11.48 -6.45 -2.37
N TYR A 260 -11.60 -5.56 -3.35
CA TYR A 260 -10.62 -5.38 -4.41
C TYR A 260 -10.26 -3.91 -4.50
N GLN A 261 -9.25 -3.54 -3.70
CA GLN A 261 -8.83 -2.15 -3.50
C GLN A 261 -7.54 -1.89 -4.26
N TYR A 262 -7.64 -1.18 -5.36
CA TYR A 262 -6.52 -0.77 -6.20
C TYR A 262 -6.72 0.67 -6.70
N GLY A 263 -5.65 1.28 -7.12
CA GLY A 263 -5.57 2.59 -7.76
C GLY A 263 -4.51 2.57 -8.85
N PHE A 264 -3.88 3.72 -9.08
CA PHE A 264 -2.81 3.85 -10.06
C PHE A 264 -1.63 4.61 -9.45
N ILE A 265 -0.43 4.28 -9.89
CA ILE A 265 0.79 5.00 -9.56
C ILE A 265 1.40 5.55 -10.84
N ASP A 266 1.95 6.77 -10.78
CA ASP A 266 2.65 7.42 -11.89
C ASP A 266 4.16 7.30 -11.70
N LYS A 267 4.88 7.01 -12.80
CA LYS A 267 6.35 6.98 -12.84
C LYS A 267 6.98 8.26 -12.25
N ALA A 268 6.33 9.40 -12.44
CA ALA A 268 6.82 10.70 -11.99
C ALA A 268 7.05 10.77 -10.47
N VAL A 269 6.31 9.99 -9.66
CA VAL A 269 6.50 9.92 -8.19
C VAL A 269 7.91 9.44 -7.82
N PHE A 270 8.47 8.54 -8.62
CA PHE A 270 9.82 8.06 -8.42
C PHE A 270 10.90 9.06 -8.89
N ASN A 271 10.50 10.19 -9.51
CA ASN A 271 11.42 11.24 -9.93
C ASN A 271 11.89 12.13 -8.78
N LEU A 272 11.13 12.23 -7.70
CA LEU A 272 11.53 12.94 -6.50
C LEU A 272 12.76 12.27 -5.87
N ASP A 273 13.71 13.08 -5.42
CA ASP A 273 14.91 12.57 -4.75
C ASP A 273 14.54 12.16 -3.31
N PRO A 274 14.64 10.86 -2.96
CA PRO A 274 14.22 10.38 -1.63
C PRO A 274 15.12 10.87 -0.49
N ASN A 275 16.32 11.38 -0.79
CA ASN A 275 17.24 11.91 0.21
C ASN A 275 17.07 13.42 0.38
N ARG A 276 17.02 14.18 -0.73
CA ARG A 276 16.91 15.64 -0.72
C ARG A 276 15.47 16.13 -0.55
N GLN A 277 14.51 15.39 -1.10
CA GLN A 277 13.08 15.70 -1.12
C GLN A 277 12.27 14.65 -0.34
N LYS A 278 12.82 14.17 0.81
CA LYS A 278 12.25 13.05 1.61
C LYS A 278 10.75 13.22 1.87
N LEU A 279 10.34 14.38 2.38
CA LEU A 279 8.93 14.66 2.69
C LEU A 279 8.06 14.74 1.42
N ALA A 280 8.56 15.30 0.32
CA ALA A 280 7.83 15.38 -0.94
C ALA A 280 7.60 13.99 -1.54
N ALA A 281 8.63 13.14 -1.53
CA ALA A 281 8.55 11.76 -1.99
C ALA A 281 7.57 10.92 -1.14
N ALA A 282 7.60 11.08 0.17
CA ALA A 282 6.68 10.44 1.11
C ALA A 282 5.23 10.89 0.87
N LEU A 283 5.01 12.20 0.76
CA LEU A 283 3.68 12.77 0.57
C LEU A 283 3.09 12.41 -0.80
N ALA A 284 3.90 12.41 -1.87
CA ALA A 284 3.46 11.98 -3.19
C ALA A 284 2.92 10.54 -3.19
N LEU A 285 3.64 9.62 -2.54
CA LEU A 285 3.19 8.24 -2.37
C LEU A 285 1.87 8.16 -1.62
N TYR A 286 1.76 8.84 -0.48
CA TYR A 286 0.55 8.86 0.33
C TYR A 286 -0.65 9.41 -0.45
N LEU A 287 -0.50 10.55 -1.12
CA LEU A 287 -1.58 11.20 -1.88
C LEU A 287 -2.11 10.30 -3.00
N ILE A 288 -1.23 9.62 -3.73
CA ILE A 288 -1.61 8.70 -4.80
C ILE A 288 -2.34 7.48 -4.23
N GLN A 289 -1.80 6.86 -3.19
CA GLN A 289 -2.42 5.69 -2.57
C GLN A 289 -3.79 6.02 -1.97
N ASN A 290 -3.91 7.20 -1.37
CA ASN A 290 -5.14 7.63 -0.69
C ASN A 290 -6.18 8.26 -1.63
N ARG A 291 -5.82 8.59 -2.88
CA ARG A 291 -6.69 9.34 -3.81
C ARG A 291 -8.08 8.75 -3.96
N ARG A 292 -8.17 7.42 -4.03
CA ARG A 292 -9.45 6.74 -4.21
C ARG A 292 -10.31 6.74 -2.94
N ALA A 293 -9.69 6.67 -1.77
CA ALA A 293 -10.35 6.75 -0.48
C ALA A 293 -10.75 8.19 -0.13
N HIS A 294 -9.99 9.18 -0.64
CA HIS A 294 -10.19 10.60 -0.37
C HIS A 294 -10.39 11.40 -1.67
N PRO A 295 -11.54 11.25 -2.33
CA PRO A 295 -11.77 11.82 -3.66
C PRO A 295 -11.92 13.34 -3.69
N SER A 296 -12.20 14.01 -2.55
CA SER A 296 -12.27 15.47 -2.47
C SER A 296 -10.91 16.11 -2.71
N GLY A 297 -9.82 15.46 -2.29
CA GLY A 297 -8.46 16.01 -2.32
C GLY A 297 -8.27 17.21 -1.38
N LYS A 298 -9.24 17.53 -0.50
CA LYS A 298 -9.14 18.64 0.47
C LYS A 298 -8.44 18.16 1.72
N TYR A 299 -7.35 18.81 2.08
CA TYR A 299 -6.55 18.48 3.25
C TYR A 299 -6.25 19.75 4.05
N SER A 300 -6.30 19.68 5.38
CA SER A 300 -5.60 20.66 6.19
C SER A 300 -4.09 20.39 6.12
N ILE A 301 -3.28 21.43 6.28
CA ILE A 301 -1.81 21.26 6.32
C ILE A 301 -1.45 20.26 7.41
N ARG A 302 -2.09 20.32 8.59
CA ARG A 302 -1.91 19.35 9.66
C ARG A 302 -2.15 17.91 9.20
N SER A 303 -3.27 17.66 8.50
CA SER A 303 -3.61 16.31 8.06
C SER A 303 -2.63 15.76 7.02
N LEU A 304 -2.10 16.61 6.15
CA LEU A 304 -1.05 16.24 5.19
C LEU A 304 0.26 15.87 5.89
N LEU A 305 0.70 16.70 6.82
CA LEU A 305 1.93 16.45 7.58
C LEU A 305 1.79 15.21 8.45
N SER A 306 0.64 15.04 9.14
CA SER A 306 0.36 13.85 9.94
C SER A 306 0.27 12.56 9.14
N ALA A 307 0.15 12.63 7.82
CA ALA A 307 0.19 11.45 6.97
C ALA A 307 1.61 10.86 6.81
N VAL A 308 2.65 11.71 6.95
CA VAL A 308 4.05 11.36 6.66
C VAL A 308 5.04 11.70 7.78
N MET A 309 4.58 12.38 8.83
CA MET A 309 5.34 12.74 10.02
C MET A 309 4.55 12.31 11.27
N SER A 310 5.25 12.09 12.37
CA SER A 310 4.62 11.83 13.66
C SER A 310 4.06 13.11 14.27
N ALA A 311 3.08 12.96 15.18
CA ALA A 311 2.55 14.08 15.95
C ALA A 311 3.64 14.75 16.80
N GLN A 312 4.53 13.96 17.38
CA GLN A 312 5.64 14.44 18.21
C GLN A 312 6.61 15.34 17.42
N GLU A 313 6.95 14.97 16.17
CA GLU A 313 7.79 15.80 15.30
C GLU A 313 7.15 17.15 14.98
N ILE A 314 5.84 17.14 14.65
CA ILE A 314 5.08 18.37 14.35
C ILE A 314 5.02 19.29 15.58
N GLU A 315 4.78 18.72 16.77
CA GLU A 315 4.77 19.48 18.03
C GLU A 315 6.16 20.04 18.38
N ALA A 316 7.21 19.24 18.23
CA ALA A 316 8.59 19.69 18.47
C ALA A 316 8.96 20.89 17.59
N ILE A 317 8.52 20.88 16.32
CA ILE A 317 8.67 22.04 15.42
C ILE A 317 7.86 23.22 15.92
N GLY A 318 6.62 22.97 16.41
CA GLY A 318 5.71 24.00 16.92
C GLY A 318 6.23 24.74 18.16
N ARG A 319 7.07 24.10 18.98
CA ARG A 319 7.65 24.72 20.19
C ARG A 319 8.80 25.69 19.88
N ASP A 320 9.50 25.53 18.75
CA ASP A 320 10.66 26.34 18.40
C ASP A 320 10.31 27.40 17.32
N ARG A 321 10.40 28.67 17.67
CA ARG A 321 10.08 29.80 16.78
C ARG A 321 10.90 29.79 15.47
N ARG A 322 12.21 29.46 15.57
CA ARG A 322 13.11 29.45 14.38
C ARG A 322 12.79 28.24 13.49
N LYS A 323 12.50 27.09 14.10
CA LYS A 323 12.11 25.88 13.37
C LYS A 323 10.79 26.07 12.65
N ARG A 324 9.77 26.67 13.29
CA ARG A 324 8.46 26.97 12.65
C ARG A 324 8.60 27.68 11.31
N SER A 325 9.27 28.82 11.29
CA SER A 325 9.43 29.61 10.07
C SER A 325 10.21 28.88 8.95
N ARG A 326 11.28 28.16 9.33
CA ARG A 326 12.03 27.35 8.36
C ARG A 326 11.19 26.20 7.82
N PHE A 327 10.42 25.57 8.66
CA PHE A 327 9.58 24.42 8.30
C PHE A 327 8.44 24.83 7.35
N VAL A 328 7.76 25.96 7.59
CA VAL A 328 6.76 26.50 6.65
C VAL A 328 7.36 26.69 5.26
N LYS A 329 8.56 27.32 5.16
CA LYS A 329 9.26 27.46 3.88
C LYS A 329 9.62 26.10 3.25
N GLN A 330 10.00 25.13 4.06
CA GLN A 330 10.28 23.77 3.60
C GLN A 330 9.03 23.09 3.04
N VAL A 331 7.88 23.24 3.70
CA VAL A 331 6.60 22.69 3.22
C VAL A 331 6.18 23.34 1.91
N TYR A 332 6.38 24.64 1.74
CA TYR A 332 6.08 25.30 0.46
C TYR A 332 6.97 24.80 -0.69
N ARG A 333 8.27 24.62 -0.45
CA ARG A 333 9.18 23.97 -1.43
C ARG A 333 8.78 22.52 -1.74
N LEU A 334 8.29 21.81 -0.72
CA LEU A 334 7.75 20.47 -0.90
C LEU A 334 6.52 20.50 -1.82
N LEU A 335 5.58 21.42 -1.59
CA LEU A 335 4.39 21.57 -2.43
C LEU A 335 4.77 21.95 -3.86
N GLU A 336 5.74 22.85 -4.03
CA GLU A 336 6.31 23.23 -5.34
C GLU A 336 6.90 22.00 -6.05
N SER A 337 7.69 21.17 -5.36
CA SER A 337 8.22 19.91 -5.91
C SER A 337 7.11 18.94 -6.36
N LEU A 338 5.96 18.94 -5.70
CA LEU A 338 4.80 18.16 -6.15
C LEU A 338 4.23 18.71 -7.46
N THR A 339 4.21 20.04 -7.66
CA THR A 339 3.74 20.62 -8.93
C THR A 339 4.64 20.25 -10.11
N GLU A 340 5.96 20.14 -9.89
CA GLU A 340 6.92 19.67 -10.90
C GLU A 340 6.58 18.25 -11.42
N ILE A 341 5.98 17.41 -10.60
CA ILE A 341 5.51 16.08 -10.98
C ILE A 341 4.01 16.02 -11.26
N GLN A 342 3.43 17.16 -11.67
CA GLN A 342 2.06 17.30 -12.17
C GLN A 342 0.93 17.14 -11.15
N PHE A 343 1.19 17.25 -9.85
CA PHE A 343 0.13 17.51 -8.88
C PHE A 343 -0.36 18.95 -9.06
N ARG A 344 -1.66 19.17 -8.88
CA ARG A 344 -2.25 20.50 -8.87
C ARG A 344 -2.60 20.86 -7.44
N ILE A 345 -2.15 22.02 -6.99
CA ILE A 345 -2.36 22.51 -5.64
C ILE A 345 -3.16 23.80 -5.73
N GLN A 346 -4.28 23.84 -5.04
CA GLN A 346 -5.14 25.02 -4.94
C GLN A 346 -5.31 25.35 -3.46
N PHE A 347 -5.03 26.60 -3.10
CA PHE A 347 -5.27 27.12 -1.77
C PHE A 347 -6.74 27.49 -1.63
N ASP A 348 -7.35 27.10 -0.50
CA ASP A 348 -8.73 27.49 -0.21
C ASP A 348 -8.81 29.03 -0.14
N PRO A 349 -9.92 29.67 -0.58
CA PRO A 349 -10.09 31.14 -0.47
C PRO A 349 -9.91 31.67 0.96
N SER A 350 -10.26 30.88 1.98
CA SER A 350 -10.05 31.22 3.39
C SER A 350 -8.59 31.14 3.84
N PHE A 351 -7.66 30.67 3.00
CA PHE A 351 -6.24 30.61 3.34
C PHE A 351 -5.68 32.02 3.44
N PRO A 352 -5.10 32.45 4.60
CA PRO A 352 -4.60 33.80 4.78
C PRO A 352 -3.59 34.20 3.71
N GLU A 353 -3.80 35.34 3.07
CA GLU A 353 -2.95 35.83 1.97
C GLU A 353 -1.50 36.02 2.41
N ALA A 354 -1.28 36.56 3.61
CA ALA A 354 0.04 36.74 4.19
C ALA A 354 0.82 35.41 4.40
N LEU A 355 0.13 34.27 4.40
CA LEU A 355 0.71 32.94 4.55
C LEU A 355 0.76 32.17 3.23
N ARG A 356 0.26 32.72 2.11
CA ARG A 356 0.35 32.08 0.80
C ARG A 356 1.78 32.20 0.25
N PRO A 357 2.31 31.15 -0.38
CA PRO A 357 3.55 31.28 -1.12
C PRO A 357 3.35 32.11 -2.39
N SER A 358 4.35 32.85 -2.84
CA SER A 358 4.28 33.75 -4.00
C SER A 358 3.86 33.06 -5.30
N TRP A 359 4.19 31.77 -5.46
CA TRP A 359 3.81 30.98 -6.65
C TRP A 359 2.34 30.52 -6.64
N ALA A 360 1.61 30.74 -5.55
CA ALA A 360 0.23 30.31 -5.36
C ALA A 360 -0.78 31.44 -5.60
N SER A 361 -0.43 32.46 -6.35
CA SER A 361 -1.35 33.53 -6.76
C SER A 361 -2.58 32.94 -7.44
N LEU A 362 -3.77 33.43 -7.09
CA LEU A 362 -5.01 33.07 -7.76
C LEU A 362 -4.86 33.44 -9.25
N PRO A 363 -5.35 32.63 -10.20
CA PRO A 363 -5.55 33.13 -11.54
C PRO A 363 -6.65 34.19 -11.42
N ASP A 364 -6.29 35.46 -11.54
CA ASP A 364 -7.23 36.53 -11.72
C ASP A 364 -7.97 36.29 -13.04
N GLU A 365 -9.30 36.35 -12.98
CA GLU A 365 -10.17 36.23 -14.16
C GLU A 365 -10.02 37.39 -15.14
N ASN A 366 -9.10 38.33 -14.90
CA ASN A 366 -8.77 39.40 -15.80
C ASN A 366 -7.24 39.54 -15.88
N ASP A 367 -6.71 39.26 -17.05
CA ASP A 367 -5.35 39.52 -17.49
C ASP A 367 -5.02 41.04 -17.44
N VAL A 368 -4.81 41.57 -16.24
CA VAL A 368 -4.21 42.89 -16.06
C VAL A 368 -2.76 42.67 -15.69
N GLN A 369 -1.87 43.01 -16.62
CA GLN A 369 -0.45 43.15 -16.38
C GLN A 369 -0.24 44.03 -15.15
N ILE A 370 0.06 43.43 -14.00
CA ILE A 370 0.54 44.13 -12.82
C ILE A 370 2.06 43.95 -12.80
N ASP A 371 2.76 45.07 -12.89
CA ASP A 371 4.21 45.18 -12.79
C ASP A 371 4.73 44.41 -11.56
N PRO A 372 5.80 43.61 -11.69
CA PRO A 372 6.33 42.77 -10.62
C PRO A 372 7.06 43.55 -9.49
N VAL A 373 6.85 44.88 -9.38
CA VAL A 373 7.59 45.73 -8.41
C VAL A 373 6.78 46.14 -7.19
N ALA A 374 5.50 45.79 -7.09
CA ALA A 374 4.69 46.23 -5.95
C ALA A 374 4.57 45.16 -4.87
N THR A 375 5.29 45.43 -3.76
CA THR A 375 4.95 44.99 -2.39
C THR A 375 5.19 43.56 -1.95
N ALA A 376 6.45 43.15 -1.85
CA ALA A 376 6.84 42.28 -0.75
C ALA A 376 6.61 43.04 0.58
N PRO A 377 5.80 42.54 1.54
CA PRO A 377 5.66 43.21 2.82
C PRO A 377 7.00 43.26 3.55
N LYS A 378 7.50 44.46 3.81
CA LYS A 378 8.82 44.73 4.43
C LYS A 378 8.98 44.25 5.87
N ASN A 379 7.94 43.65 6.48
CA ASN A 379 7.98 43.07 7.82
C ASN A 379 7.76 41.57 7.79
N ASN A 380 8.82 40.80 7.62
CA ASN A 380 8.87 39.34 7.60
C ASN A 380 8.60 38.69 8.99
N ARG A 381 7.91 39.35 9.91
CA ARG A 381 7.65 38.81 11.24
C ARG A 381 6.28 38.14 11.24
N MET A 382 6.30 36.81 11.17
CA MET A 382 5.07 36.02 11.30
C MET A 382 4.37 36.32 12.64
N PRO A 383 3.04 36.51 12.66
CA PRO A 383 2.27 36.75 13.88
C PRO A 383 2.47 35.66 14.94
N ASP A 384 2.30 36.00 16.20
CA ASP A 384 2.30 34.99 17.25
C ASP A 384 1.07 34.08 17.06
N GLY A 385 1.26 32.76 17.24
CA GLY A 385 0.19 31.77 16.99
C GLY A 385 0.00 31.32 15.53
N PHE A 386 0.60 32.02 14.55
CA PHE A 386 0.41 31.73 13.12
C PHE A 386 0.59 30.25 12.73
N PHE A 387 1.45 29.52 13.43
CA PHE A 387 1.76 28.13 13.09
C PHE A 387 0.57 27.22 13.29
N THR A 388 -0.24 27.45 14.35
CA THR A 388 -1.45 26.69 14.60
C THR A 388 -2.51 27.00 13.54
N ASP A 389 -2.68 28.27 13.19
CA ASP A 389 -3.63 28.71 12.17
C ASP A 389 -3.24 28.17 10.81
N TRP A 390 -1.95 28.26 10.46
CA TRP A 390 -1.39 27.69 9.24
C TRP A 390 -1.61 26.18 9.15
N LEU A 391 -1.40 25.42 10.24
CA LEU A 391 -1.64 23.99 10.28
C LEU A 391 -3.12 23.63 10.01
N ASN A 392 -4.05 24.51 10.36
CA ASN A 392 -5.49 24.32 10.15
C ASN A 392 -5.96 24.79 8.76
N CYS A 393 -5.13 25.57 8.04
CA CYS A 393 -5.45 25.99 6.68
C CYS A 393 -5.66 24.82 5.75
N VAL A 394 -6.64 24.95 4.84
CA VAL A 394 -7.03 23.91 3.90
C VAL A 394 -6.45 24.17 2.52
N ILE A 395 -5.96 23.13 1.89
CA ILE A 395 -5.56 23.12 0.48
C ILE A 395 -6.20 21.95 -0.23
N THR A 396 -6.44 22.09 -1.53
CA THR A 396 -6.93 21.02 -2.39
C THR A 396 -5.75 20.51 -3.24
N ILE A 397 -5.46 19.22 -3.14
CA ILE A 397 -4.41 18.57 -3.94
C ILE A 397 -5.05 17.57 -4.88
N THR A 398 -4.84 17.77 -6.16
CA THR A 398 -5.27 16.84 -7.22
C THR A 398 -4.05 16.10 -7.75
N VAL A 399 -4.14 14.79 -7.83
CA VAL A 399 -3.09 13.92 -8.39
C VAL A 399 -2.92 14.18 -9.91
N PRO A 400 -1.81 13.74 -10.54
CA PRO A 400 -1.59 13.93 -11.97
C PRO A 400 -2.78 13.54 -12.84
N THR A 401 -3.05 14.31 -13.89
CA THR A 401 -4.24 14.17 -14.77
C THR A 401 -4.36 12.77 -15.36
N ARG A 402 -3.26 12.09 -15.63
CA ARG A 402 -3.25 10.69 -16.10
C ARG A 402 -3.90 9.73 -15.11
N ILE A 403 -3.64 9.89 -13.83
CA ILE A 403 -4.26 9.09 -12.75
C ILE A 403 -5.74 9.43 -12.64
N GLU A 404 -6.10 10.72 -12.67
CA GLU A 404 -7.50 11.14 -12.64
C GLU A 404 -8.31 10.57 -13.81
N ALA A 405 -7.74 10.61 -15.02
CA ALA A 405 -8.37 10.04 -16.22
C ALA A 405 -8.59 8.52 -16.07
N ALA A 406 -7.58 7.78 -15.59
CA ALA A 406 -7.71 6.35 -15.37
C ALA A 406 -8.76 6.03 -14.29
N LEU A 407 -8.82 6.80 -13.21
CA LEU A 407 -9.85 6.63 -12.17
C LEU A 407 -11.26 6.95 -12.67
N LYS A 408 -11.42 7.96 -13.54
CA LYS A 408 -12.70 8.28 -14.19
C LYS A 408 -13.15 7.15 -15.11
N GLN A 409 -12.25 6.59 -15.93
CA GLN A 409 -12.55 5.43 -16.78
C GLN A 409 -13.05 4.23 -15.96
N LEU A 410 -12.44 3.95 -14.82
CA LEU A 410 -12.91 2.88 -13.92
C LEU A 410 -14.32 3.13 -13.40
N LYS A 411 -14.67 4.37 -13.04
CA LYS A 411 -16.02 4.72 -12.61
C LYS A 411 -17.04 4.49 -13.75
N HIS A 412 -16.73 4.94 -14.95
CA HIS A 412 -17.60 4.75 -16.13
C HIS A 412 -17.80 3.27 -16.46
N GLN A 413 -16.74 2.45 -16.44
CA GLN A 413 -16.85 1.02 -16.68
C GLN A 413 -17.75 0.34 -15.64
N ARG A 414 -17.62 0.68 -14.37
CA ARG A 414 -18.47 0.13 -13.29
C ARG A 414 -19.95 0.52 -13.48
N THR A 415 -20.22 1.77 -13.85
CA THR A 415 -21.58 2.25 -14.12
C THR A 415 -22.19 1.53 -15.31
N ARG A 416 -21.45 1.35 -16.40
CA ARG A 416 -21.89 0.58 -17.59
C ARG A 416 -22.18 -0.87 -17.26
N THR A 417 -21.29 -1.54 -16.52
CA THR A 417 -21.47 -2.93 -16.12
C THR A 417 -22.67 -3.09 -15.18
N ALA A 418 -22.85 -2.17 -14.24
CA ALA A 418 -24.01 -2.16 -13.34
C ALA A 418 -25.31 -1.94 -14.11
N LYS A 419 -25.34 -1.03 -15.09
CA LYS A 419 -26.49 -0.77 -15.96
C LYS A 419 -26.82 -1.98 -16.82
N GLN A 420 -25.83 -2.59 -17.47
CA GLN A 420 -26.02 -3.81 -18.25
C GLN A 420 -26.52 -4.99 -17.42
N ALA A 421 -26.05 -5.13 -16.17
CA ALA A 421 -26.55 -6.17 -15.27
C ALA A 421 -27.98 -5.89 -14.83
N SER A 422 -28.39 -4.62 -14.66
CA SER A 422 -29.78 -4.25 -14.35
C SER A 422 -30.70 -4.48 -15.54
N ASP A 423 -30.22 -4.15 -16.76
CA ASP A 423 -30.99 -4.32 -17.99
C ASP A 423 -31.16 -5.82 -18.36
N LYS A 424 -30.12 -6.65 -18.16
CA LYS A 424 -30.25 -8.11 -18.26
C LYS A 424 -31.25 -8.70 -17.26
N ARG A 425 -31.29 -8.18 -16.03
CA ARG A 425 -32.29 -8.60 -15.05
C ARG A 425 -33.71 -8.19 -15.43
N LYS A 426 -33.88 -7.03 -16.07
CA LYS A 426 -35.17 -6.57 -16.61
C LYS A 426 -35.62 -7.40 -17.81
N SER A 427 -34.71 -7.72 -18.75
CA SER A 427 -35.05 -8.54 -19.93
C SER A 427 -35.40 -9.99 -19.60
N ILE A 428 -34.79 -10.57 -18.58
CA ILE A 428 -35.15 -11.93 -18.12
C ILE A 428 -36.53 -11.94 -17.44
N ASN A 429 -36.98 -10.81 -16.88
CA ASN A 429 -38.32 -10.73 -16.26
C ASN A 429 -39.48 -10.47 -17.26
N VAL A 430 -39.15 -10.14 -18.54
CA VAL A 430 -40.16 -9.86 -19.58
C VAL A 430 -40.48 -11.12 -20.44
N GLN A 431 -39.63 -12.14 -20.39
CA GLN A 431 -39.90 -13.42 -21.07
C GLN A 431 -40.52 -14.46 -20.09
N LYS A 432 -41.72 -14.18 -19.57
CA LYS A 432 -42.61 -15.27 -19.15
C LYS A 432 -43.36 -15.74 -20.39
N PRO A 433 -43.33 -17.03 -20.76
CA PRO A 433 -44.12 -17.52 -21.86
C PRO A 433 -45.58 -17.36 -21.53
N ASN A 434 -46.38 -16.84 -22.49
CA ASN A 434 -47.83 -16.91 -22.46
C ASN A 434 -48.25 -18.36 -22.29
N GLN A 435 -48.93 -18.64 -21.20
CA GLN A 435 -49.62 -19.93 -21.03
C GLN A 435 -50.79 -20.00 -22.01
N THR A 436 -50.69 -20.87 -23.01
CA THR A 436 -51.78 -21.38 -23.81
C THR A 436 -52.72 -22.16 -22.94
N ASN A 437 -53.99 -21.79 -23.00
CA ASN A 437 -55.12 -22.47 -22.40
C ASN A 437 -55.23 -23.90 -22.95
N THR A 438 -55.19 -24.91 -22.09
CA THR A 438 -55.70 -26.26 -22.35
C THR A 438 -56.50 -26.72 -21.13
N PRO A 439 -57.69 -27.32 -21.30
CA PRO A 439 -58.62 -27.62 -20.22
C PRO A 439 -58.21 -28.86 -19.41
N PRO A 440 -58.75 -29.04 -18.23
CA PRO A 440 -58.27 -29.99 -17.22
C PRO A 440 -58.75 -31.42 -17.45
N PRO A 441 -58.03 -32.47 -17.11
CA PRO A 441 -58.55 -33.74 -16.71
C PRO A 441 -58.61 -33.95 -15.19
N GLU A 442 -59.49 -34.78 -14.85
CA GLU A 442 -60.07 -35.11 -13.57
C GLU A 442 -59.17 -35.61 -12.46
N GLN A 443 -59.75 -35.55 -11.29
CA GLN A 443 -59.28 -35.86 -9.94
C GLN A 443 -58.60 -37.23 -9.77
N SER A 444 -57.56 -37.28 -8.98
CA SER A 444 -57.26 -38.40 -8.10
C SER A 444 -56.66 -37.90 -6.79
N HIS A 445 -57.25 -38.39 -5.71
CA HIS A 445 -56.87 -38.22 -4.32
C HIS A 445 -55.38 -38.53 -4.05
N PHE A 446 -54.72 -37.76 -3.24
CA PHE A 446 -53.96 -38.20 -2.07
C PHE A 446 -53.46 -37.04 -1.24
N GLU A 447 -53.33 -37.24 -0.01
CA GLU A 447 -53.19 -36.49 1.24
C GLU A 447 -52.02 -35.47 1.42
N PRO A 448 -51.93 -34.74 2.55
CA PRO A 448 -51.52 -33.35 2.61
C PRO A 448 -50.02 -33.20 2.91
N CYS A 449 -49.32 -32.48 2.05
CA CYS A 449 -47.98 -31.96 2.37
C CYS A 449 -48.05 -30.48 2.72
N THR A 450 -47.64 -30.18 3.90
CA THR A 450 -47.43 -28.93 4.60
C THR A 450 -47.18 -27.72 3.70
N HIS A 451 -48.10 -26.76 3.71
CA HIS A 451 -47.99 -25.43 3.09
C HIS A 451 -46.91 -24.60 3.80
N SER A 452 -45.74 -24.44 3.20
CA SER A 452 -44.85 -23.36 3.53
C SER A 452 -45.31 -22.08 2.81
N THR A 453 -46.24 -21.36 3.42
CA THR A 453 -46.68 -20.04 2.94
C THR A 453 -45.53 -19.04 3.03
N ASN A 454 -45.02 -18.63 1.87
CA ASN A 454 -43.98 -17.57 1.82
C ASN A 454 -44.58 -16.27 2.30
N LEU A 455 -44.08 -15.74 3.44
CA LEU A 455 -44.48 -14.46 4.02
C LEU A 455 -44.20 -13.30 3.04
N THR A 456 -45.23 -12.58 2.62
CA THR A 456 -45.12 -11.42 1.74
C THR A 456 -44.80 -10.14 2.52
N GLY A 457 -44.25 -9.13 1.86
CA GLY A 457 -44.00 -7.82 2.48
C GLY A 457 -45.26 -7.14 2.98
N ALA A 458 -46.38 -7.30 2.26
CA ALA A 458 -47.68 -6.79 2.64
C ALA A 458 -48.22 -7.47 3.92
N GLN A 459 -48.14 -8.82 4.01
CA GLN A 459 -48.48 -9.56 5.22
C GLN A 459 -47.63 -9.19 6.43
N LEU A 460 -46.31 -8.98 6.22
CA LEU A 460 -45.42 -8.50 7.26
C LEU A 460 -45.83 -7.12 7.79
N LYS A 461 -46.15 -6.18 6.91
CA LYS A 461 -46.63 -4.85 7.26
C LYS A 461 -47.93 -4.92 8.06
N GLN A 462 -48.91 -5.71 7.62
CA GLN A 462 -50.18 -5.90 8.30
C GLN A 462 -49.99 -6.47 9.71
N ALA A 463 -49.19 -7.55 9.84
CA ALA A 463 -48.91 -8.19 11.11
C ALA A 463 -48.19 -7.27 12.11
N ARG A 464 -47.29 -6.46 11.62
CA ARG A 464 -46.63 -5.44 12.46
C ARG A 464 -47.61 -4.36 12.93
N GLN A 465 -48.45 -3.85 12.03
CA GLN A 465 -49.46 -2.82 12.33
C GLN A 465 -50.53 -3.33 13.31
N SER A 466 -50.98 -4.56 13.20
CA SER A 466 -51.95 -5.19 14.14
C SER A 466 -51.39 -5.28 15.58
N LYS A 467 -50.06 -5.34 15.72
CA LYS A 467 -49.36 -5.29 17.03
C LYS A 467 -49.01 -3.87 17.46
N HIS A 468 -49.42 -2.84 16.74
CA HIS A 468 -49.06 -1.42 16.98
C HIS A 468 -47.53 -1.15 17.05
N TRP A 469 -46.72 -1.94 16.34
CA TRP A 469 -45.28 -1.79 16.37
C TRP A 469 -44.78 -0.85 15.29
N THR A 470 -43.76 -0.07 15.65
CA THR A 470 -43.02 0.77 14.67
C THR A 470 -42.06 -0.12 13.84
N GLN A 471 -41.71 0.34 12.65
CA GLN A 471 -40.67 -0.33 11.84
C GLN A 471 -39.35 -0.47 12.59
N ALA A 472 -39.00 0.51 13.43
CA ALA A 472 -37.79 0.48 14.25
C ALA A 472 -37.88 -0.59 15.34
N HIS A 473 -39.06 -0.76 15.97
CA HIS A 473 -39.29 -1.79 16.98
C HIS A 473 -39.16 -3.20 16.39
N LEU A 474 -39.83 -3.45 15.26
CA LEU A 474 -39.71 -4.76 14.55
C LEU A 474 -38.25 -5.01 14.13
N ALA A 475 -37.54 -3.99 13.62
CA ALA A 475 -36.15 -4.10 13.22
C ALA A 475 -35.24 -4.50 14.39
N SER A 476 -35.46 -3.93 15.58
CA SER A 476 -34.72 -4.27 16.80
C SER A 476 -34.95 -5.73 17.21
N LEU A 477 -36.21 -6.21 17.18
CA LEU A 477 -36.55 -7.57 17.56
C LEU A 477 -35.93 -8.64 16.68
N ILE A 478 -35.75 -8.36 15.39
CA ILE A 478 -35.17 -9.31 14.42
C ILE A 478 -33.67 -9.06 14.17
N GLY A 479 -33.04 -8.13 14.88
CA GLY A 479 -31.61 -7.76 14.71
C GLY A 479 -31.30 -7.18 13.32
N LYS A 480 -32.27 -6.50 12.68
CA LYS A 480 -32.08 -5.87 11.35
C LYS A 480 -32.17 -4.35 11.44
N SER A 481 -31.80 -3.67 10.36
CA SER A 481 -31.96 -2.21 10.29
C SER A 481 -33.41 -1.82 9.94
N THR A 482 -33.85 -0.64 10.38
CA THR A 482 -35.15 -0.05 10.01
C THR A 482 -35.32 0.03 8.49
N SER A 483 -34.25 0.37 7.77
CA SER A 483 -34.22 0.40 6.30
C SER A 483 -34.49 -1.00 5.69
N TRP A 484 -34.02 -2.07 6.33
CA TRP A 484 -34.32 -3.44 5.89
C TRP A 484 -35.83 -3.72 5.99
N VAL A 485 -36.46 -3.43 7.11
CA VAL A 485 -37.91 -3.62 7.32
C VAL A 485 -38.71 -2.80 6.29
N LYS A 486 -38.33 -1.53 6.06
CA LYS A 486 -38.97 -0.68 5.05
C LYS A 486 -38.90 -1.26 3.64
N LEU A 487 -37.75 -1.80 3.25
CA LEU A 487 -37.56 -2.42 1.93
C LEU A 487 -38.33 -3.71 1.78
N VAL A 488 -38.44 -4.51 2.83
CA VAL A 488 -39.23 -5.76 2.82
C VAL A 488 -40.73 -5.45 2.76
N GLU A 489 -41.24 -4.53 3.59
CA GLU A 489 -42.66 -4.14 3.59
C GLU A 489 -43.09 -3.49 2.27
N SER A 490 -42.15 -2.83 1.56
CA SER A 490 -42.38 -2.26 0.21
C SER A 490 -42.14 -3.28 -0.94
N GLU A 491 -41.88 -4.51 -0.63
CA GLU A 491 -41.58 -5.61 -1.57
C GLU A 491 -40.37 -5.37 -2.48
N ARG A 492 -39.57 -4.37 -2.17
CA ARG A 492 -38.30 -4.09 -2.86
C ARG A 492 -37.18 -5.04 -2.45
N ARG A 493 -37.40 -5.85 -1.41
CA ARG A 493 -36.46 -6.86 -0.90
C ARG A 493 -37.19 -8.11 -0.48
N ARG A 494 -36.75 -9.28 -0.99
CA ARG A 494 -37.31 -10.59 -0.58
C ARG A 494 -36.82 -10.98 0.80
N ILE A 495 -37.68 -11.65 1.57
CA ILE A 495 -37.37 -12.26 2.87
C ILE A 495 -36.56 -13.53 2.61
N LYS A 496 -35.43 -13.71 3.28
CA LYS A 496 -34.70 -14.98 3.25
C LYS A 496 -35.42 -16.03 4.14
N LYS A 497 -35.24 -17.30 3.87
CA LYS A 497 -35.90 -18.41 4.64
C LYS A 497 -35.64 -18.29 6.15
N ASP A 498 -34.38 -18.02 6.55
CA ASP A 498 -34.02 -17.89 7.96
C ASP A 498 -34.69 -16.65 8.62
N ASP A 499 -34.76 -15.54 7.91
CA ASP A 499 -35.45 -14.33 8.36
C ASP A 499 -36.97 -14.54 8.41
N GLN A 500 -37.53 -15.37 7.53
CA GLN A 500 -38.96 -15.72 7.50
C GLN A 500 -39.36 -16.50 8.74
N VAL A 501 -38.57 -17.50 9.10
CA VAL A 501 -38.83 -18.31 10.32
C VAL A 501 -38.77 -17.41 11.56
N ALA A 502 -37.79 -16.53 11.64
CA ALA A 502 -37.65 -15.58 12.76
C ALA A 502 -38.86 -14.62 12.82
N LEU A 503 -39.30 -14.09 11.69
CA LEU A 503 -40.45 -13.18 11.59
C LEU A 503 -41.77 -13.89 11.95
N GLN A 504 -41.99 -15.11 11.47
CA GLN A 504 -43.17 -15.91 11.81
C GLN A 504 -43.25 -16.16 13.32
N LYS A 505 -42.14 -16.52 13.95
CA LYS A 505 -42.04 -16.74 15.39
C LYS A 505 -42.34 -15.48 16.19
N ILE A 506 -41.73 -14.32 15.80
CA ILE A 506 -41.88 -13.04 16.52
C ILE A 506 -43.31 -12.47 16.34
N LEU A 507 -43.88 -12.63 15.16
CA LEU A 507 -45.20 -12.08 14.82
C LEU A 507 -46.35 -13.05 15.16
N ASN A 508 -46.06 -14.28 15.59
CA ASN A 508 -47.02 -15.35 15.83
C ASN A 508 -47.90 -15.64 14.59
N LEU A 509 -47.24 -15.64 13.41
CA LEU A 509 -47.91 -16.02 12.16
C LEU A 509 -47.77 -17.55 11.97
N GLN A 510 -48.86 -18.25 12.02
CA GLN A 510 -48.96 -19.68 11.69
C GLN A 510 -48.99 -19.90 10.18
#